data_1060fe9d771a215c6d6c0194a5919ccd
#
_entry.id   1060fe9d771a215c6d6c0194a5919ccd
#
_cell.length_a   1.000
_cell.length_b   1.000
_cell.length_c   1.000
_cell.angle_alpha   90.00
_cell.angle_beta   90.00
_cell.angle_gamma   90.00
#
_symmetry.space_group_name_H-M   'P 1'
#
loop_
_entity.id
_entity.type
_entity.pdbx_description
1 polymer ?
#
loop_
_entity_poly.entity_id
_entity_poly.type
_entity_poly.pdbx_seq_one_letter_code
_entity_poly.pdbx_strand_id
1 'polypeptide(L)'
;MQNRAAIAKKRFGQNFLRDESVVSQIIQSMPLTPNRIAEIGPGLGDLTKYLVDVKSVTAFEVDTDLCKHLQHHFADAIATSRLTLRCGDVLETWKSELLDEPYDLVANLPYYIATNIILKALADPACKNMLVMIQRE
;
A
#
# COMPACT_ATOMS: atom_id res chain seq x y z
N MET A 1 -3.41 8.81 -21.22
CA MET A 1 -2.17 8.03 -21.41
C MET A 1 -1.20 8.34 -20.27
N GLN A 2 -0.61 7.32 -19.67
CA GLN A 2 0.33 7.55 -18.57
C GLN A 2 1.63 8.18 -19.05
N ASN A 3 2.22 9.01 -18.19
CA ASN A 3 3.54 9.56 -18.41
C ASN A 3 4.58 8.43 -18.33
N ARG A 4 5.41 8.28 -19.37
CA ARG A 4 6.44 7.24 -19.41
C ARG A 4 7.44 7.34 -18.24
N ALA A 5 7.78 8.55 -17.83
CA ALA A 5 8.70 8.75 -16.71
C ALA A 5 8.10 8.24 -15.39
N ALA A 6 6.81 8.49 -15.15
CA ALA A 6 6.12 8.00 -13.97
C ALA A 6 6.04 6.47 -13.95
N ILE A 7 5.76 5.85 -15.11
CA ILE A 7 5.75 4.39 -15.22
C ILE A 7 7.13 3.81 -14.95
N ALA A 8 8.19 4.41 -15.49
CA ALA A 8 9.55 3.93 -15.30
C ALA A 8 9.98 4.01 -13.84
N LYS A 9 9.66 5.10 -13.13
CA LYS A 9 9.96 5.25 -11.71
C LYS A 9 9.23 4.20 -10.87
N LYS A 10 7.97 3.97 -11.15
CA LYS A 10 7.19 2.95 -10.43
C LYS A 10 7.73 1.55 -10.70
N ARG A 11 8.11 1.25 -11.93
CA ARG A 11 8.72 -0.04 -12.27
C ARG A 11 10.05 -0.26 -11.56
N PHE A 12 10.85 0.77 -11.40
CA PHE A 12 12.11 0.66 -10.69
C PHE A 12 11.88 0.27 -9.23
N GLY A 13 10.97 0.92 -8.53
CA GLY A 13 10.58 0.56 -7.18
C GLY A 13 9.93 -0.81 -7.10
N GLN A 14 9.09 -1.15 -8.09
CA GLN A 14 8.41 -2.45 -8.16
C GLN A 14 9.39 -3.60 -8.40
N ASN A 15 10.46 -3.40 -9.18
CA ASN A 15 11.46 -4.44 -9.40
C ASN A 15 12.12 -4.87 -8.09
N PHE A 16 12.31 -3.95 -7.15
CA PHE A 16 12.79 -4.25 -5.82
C PHE A 16 11.85 -5.22 -5.10
N LEU A 17 10.54 -5.01 -5.21
CA LEU A 17 9.53 -5.86 -4.57
C LEU A 17 9.32 -7.20 -5.29
N ARG A 18 9.89 -7.41 -6.47
CA ARG A 18 9.83 -8.70 -7.16
C ARG A 18 10.85 -9.71 -6.64
N ASP A 19 11.84 -9.25 -5.90
CA ASP A 19 12.77 -10.14 -5.23
C ASP A 19 12.08 -10.79 -4.03
N GLU A 20 11.84 -12.09 -4.13
CA GLU A 20 11.11 -12.84 -3.09
C GLU A 20 11.80 -12.78 -1.73
N SER A 21 13.13 -12.72 -1.70
CA SER A 21 13.87 -12.62 -0.44
C SER A 21 13.60 -11.28 0.24
N VAL A 22 13.49 -10.19 -0.53
CA VAL A 22 13.16 -8.86 0.00
C VAL A 22 11.72 -8.86 0.53
N VAL A 23 10.78 -9.40 -0.23
CA VAL A 23 9.38 -9.49 0.20
C VAL A 23 9.25 -10.32 1.47
N SER A 24 9.97 -11.44 1.54
CA SER A 24 9.99 -12.28 2.74
C SER A 24 10.48 -11.52 3.96
N GLN A 25 11.55 -10.72 3.81
CA GLN A 25 12.06 -9.88 4.90
C GLN A 25 11.03 -8.84 5.35
N ILE A 26 10.32 -8.23 4.40
CA ILE A 26 9.27 -7.27 4.71
C ILE A 26 8.17 -7.93 5.53
N ILE A 27 7.67 -9.06 5.09
CA ILE A 27 6.62 -9.80 5.77
C ILE A 27 7.07 -10.21 7.18
N GLN A 28 8.30 -10.68 7.33
CA GLN A 28 8.85 -11.08 8.62
C GLN A 28 9.04 -9.89 9.56
N SER A 29 9.25 -8.69 9.02
CA SER A 29 9.42 -7.48 9.81
C SER A 29 8.10 -6.93 10.34
N MET A 30 6.98 -7.39 9.81
CA MET A 30 5.67 -6.91 10.23
C MET A 30 5.32 -7.45 11.62
N PRO A 31 4.69 -6.61 12.46
CA PRO A 31 4.27 -7.09 13.77
C PRO A 31 3.18 -8.15 13.66
N LEU A 32 3.21 -9.13 14.56
CA LEU A 32 2.18 -10.16 14.65
C LEU A 32 0.99 -9.59 15.42
N THR A 33 0.05 -8.98 14.70
CA THR A 33 -1.15 -8.39 15.28
C THR A 33 -2.37 -8.89 14.54
N PRO A 34 -3.57 -8.82 15.15
CA PRO A 34 -4.81 -9.13 14.44
C PRO A 34 -5.31 -7.98 13.57
N ASN A 35 -4.59 -6.86 13.53
CA ASN A 35 -5.06 -5.65 12.86
C ASN A 35 -5.10 -5.82 11.35
N ARG A 36 -6.05 -5.15 10.72
CA ARG A 36 -6.12 -5.01 9.26
C ARG A 36 -4.88 -4.25 8.77
N ILE A 37 -4.47 -4.52 7.54
CA ILE A 37 -3.41 -3.75 6.89
C ILE A 37 -4.04 -2.65 6.05
N ALA A 38 -3.51 -1.44 6.19
CA ALA A 38 -3.73 -0.35 5.25
C ALA A 38 -2.47 -0.22 4.41
N GLU A 39 -2.58 -0.49 3.11
CA GLU A 39 -1.45 -0.40 2.17
C GLU A 39 -1.59 0.86 1.33
N ILE A 40 -0.57 1.73 1.35
CA ILE A 40 -0.56 2.93 0.52
C ILE A 40 0.49 2.76 -0.58
N GLY A 41 0.07 2.96 -1.83
CA GLY A 41 0.93 2.84 -2.98
C GLY A 41 1.20 1.40 -3.41
N PRO A 42 0.16 0.58 -3.59
CA PRO A 42 0.37 -0.81 -4.00
C PRO A 42 1.00 -0.98 -5.39
N GLY A 43 0.89 0.04 -6.24
CA GLY A 43 1.47 -0.01 -7.57
C GLY A 43 0.90 -1.14 -8.41
N LEU A 44 1.75 -2.04 -8.87
CA LEU A 44 1.33 -3.21 -9.63
C LEU A 44 0.84 -4.36 -8.75
N GLY A 45 0.94 -4.22 -7.43
CA GLY A 45 0.44 -5.22 -6.50
C GLY A 45 1.45 -6.30 -6.11
N ASP A 46 2.74 -6.07 -6.34
CA ASP A 46 3.76 -7.07 -6.04
C ASP A 46 3.83 -7.44 -4.56
N LEU A 47 3.65 -6.46 -3.67
CA LEU A 47 3.55 -6.74 -2.24
C LEU A 47 2.14 -7.14 -1.84
N THR A 48 1.13 -6.53 -2.47
CA THR A 48 -0.28 -6.77 -2.17
C THR A 48 -0.64 -8.24 -2.24
N LYS A 49 -0.13 -8.96 -3.25
CA LYS A 49 -0.43 -10.38 -3.45
C LYS A 49 -0.01 -11.26 -2.27
N TYR A 50 1.04 -10.88 -1.57
CA TYR A 50 1.49 -11.61 -0.36
C TYR A 50 0.69 -11.17 0.86
N LEU A 51 0.36 -9.88 0.97
CA LEU A 51 -0.37 -9.36 2.12
C LEU A 51 -1.78 -9.95 2.21
N VAL A 52 -2.49 -10.07 1.07
CA VAL A 52 -3.87 -10.59 1.06
C VAL A 52 -3.94 -12.07 1.43
N ASP A 53 -2.83 -12.80 1.32
CA ASP A 53 -2.78 -14.20 1.74
C ASP A 53 -2.71 -14.36 3.25
N VAL A 54 -2.26 -13.34 3.97
CA VAL A 54 -2.05 -13.43 5.42
C VAL A 54 -3.00 -12.55 6.23
N LYS A 55 -3.55 -11.48 5.64
CA LYS A 55 -4.43 -10.55 6.34
C LYS A 55 -5.43 -9.90 5.39
N SER A 56 -6.47 -9.30 5.99
CA SER A 56 -7.35 -8.40 5.25
C SER A 56 -6.62 -7.08 4.99
N VAL A 57 -6.70 -6.59 3.77
CA VAL A 57 -5.96 -5.42 3.31
C VAL A 57 -6.92 -4.39 2.73
N THR A 58 -6.77 -3.13 3.12
CA THR A 58 -7.36 -1.99 2.42
C THR A 58 -6.22 -1.25 1.73
N ALA A 59 -6.24 -1.18 0.41
CA ALA A 59 -5.19 -0.57 -0.38
C ALA A 59 -5.67 0.75 -0.99
N PHE A 60 -4.79 1.74 -1.04
CA PHE A 60 -5.07 3.08 -1.53
C PHE A 60 -4.13 3.39 -2.69
N GLU A 61 -4.69 3.62 -3.88
CA GLU A 61 -3.93 3.92 -5.08
C GLU A 61 -4.46 5.19 -5.76
N VAL A 62 -3.57 6.17 -5.99
CA VAL A 62 -3.96 7.44 -6.60
C VAL A 62 -3.99 7.39 -8.13
N ASP A 63 -3.19 6.51 -8.73
CA ASP A 63 -3.08 6.40 -10.19
C ASP A 63 -4.27 5.61 -10.74
N THR A 64 -5.01 6.25 -11.65
CA THR A 64 -6.24 5.67 -12.20
C THR A 64 -5.99 4.38 -12.97
N ASP A 65 -4.90 4.33 -13.74
CA ASP A 65 -4.58 3.15 -14.54
C ASP A 65 -4.12 1.99 -13.67
N LEU A 66 -3.33 2.28 -12.64
CA LEU A 66 -2.93 1.27 -11.67
C LEU A 66 -4.14 0.75 -10.90
N CYS A 67 -5.08 1.62 -10.56
CA CYS A 67 -6.32 1.18 -9.91
C CYS A 67 -7.10 0.20 -10.78
N LYS A 68 -7.23 0.47 -12.07
CA LYS A 68 -7.89 -0.45 -13.00
C LYS A 68 -7.17 -1.79 -13.08
N HIS A 69 -5.84 -1.74 -13.14
CA HIS A 69 -5.03 -2.95 -13.14
C HIS A 69 -5.26 -3.77 -11.88
N LEU A 70 -5.26 -3.14 -10.72
CA LEU A 70 -5.47 -3.80 -9.44
C LEU A 70 -6.88 -4.40 -9.32
N GLN A 71 -7.89 -3.67 -9.79
CA GLN A 71 -9.28 -4.16 -9.81
C GLN A 71 -9.41 -5.45 -10.62
N HIS A 72 -8.72 -5.51 -11.74
CA HIS A 72 -8.75 -6.68 -12.61
C HIS A 72 -7.89 -7.82 -12.04
N HIS A 73 -6.67 -7.51 -11.64
CA HIS A 73 -5.70 -8.50 -11.17
C HIS A 73 -6.13 -9.16 -9.86
N PHE A 74 -6.75 -8.41 -8.97
CA PHE A 74 -7.18 -8.88 -7.66
C PHE A 74 -8.70 -9.06 -7.54
N ALA A 75 -9.38 -9.34 -8.66
CA ALA A 75 -10.84 -9.46 -8.68
C ALA A 75 -11.36 -10.48 -7.64
N ASP A 76 -10.69 -11.63 -7.51
CA ASP A 76 -11.10 -12.66 -6.55
C ASP A 76 -10.94 -12.20 -5.10
N ALA A 77 -9.81 -11.57 -4.78
CA ALA A 77 -9.56 -11.06 -3.42
C ALA A 77 -10.55 -9.96 -3.05
N ILE A 78 -10.92 -9.12 -4.03
CA ILE A 78 -11.92 -8.08 -3.82
C ILE A 78 -13.30 -8.70 -3.61
N ALA A 79 -13.68 -9.68 -4.42
CA ALA A 79 -14.97 -10.34 -4.31
C ALA A 79 -15.14 -11.07 -2.97
N THR A 80 -14.05 -11.59 -2.41
CA THR A 80 -14.07 -12.31 -1.11
C THR A 80 -13.75 -11.40 0.07
N SER A 81 -13.67 -10.09 -0.14
CA SER A 81 -13.40 -9.08 0.90
C SER A 81 -12.03 -9.21 1.58
N ARG A 82 -11.10 -9.93 0.97
CA ARG A 82 -9.71 -9.98 1.44
C ARG A 82 -8.97 -8.69 1.08
N LEU A 83 -9.36 -8.06 -0.03
CA LEU A 83 -8.82 -6.77 -0.47
C LEU A 83 -9.96 -5.79 -0.68
N THR A 84 -9.85 -4.63 -0.04
CA THR A 84 -10.69 -3.46 -0.34
C THR A 84 -9.80 -2.46 -1.04
N LEU A 85 -10.15 -2.06 -2.26
CA LEU A 85 -9.34 -1.12 -3.04
C LEU A 85 -10.02 0.23 -3.07
N ARG A 86 -9.31 1.27 -2.68
CA ARG A 86 -9.77 2.65 -2.72
C ARG A 86 -8.88 3.45 -3.67
N CYS A 87 -9.51 4.05 -4.67
CA CYS A 87 -8.82 4.81 -5.71
C CYS A 87 -9.00 6.31 -5.44
N GLY A 88 -7.90 7.04 -5.46
CA GLY A 88 -7.90 8.47 -5.20
C GLY A 88 -6.73 8.86 -4.32
N ASP A 89 -6.60 10.17 -4.07
CA ASP A 89 -5.53 10.70 -3.25
C ASP A 89 -5.88 10.54 -1.77
N VAL A 90 -5.15 9.66 -1.11
CA VAL A 90 -5.37 9.36 0.31
C VAL A 90 -5.19 10.60 1.19
N LEU A 91 -4.29 11.51 0.81
CA LEU A 91 -4.07 12.74 1.59
C LEU A 91 -5.28 13.67 1.59
N GLU A 92 -6.12 13.60 0.56
CA GLU A 92 -7.35 14.39 0.50
C GLU A 92 -8.46 13.81 1.39
N THR A 93 -8.47 12.48 1.55
CA THR A 93 -9.54 11.79 2.28
C THR A 93 -9.18 11.42 3.70
N TRP A 94 -7.89 11.41 4.02
CA TRP A 94 -7.41 11.07 5.36
C TRP A 94 -7.60 12.26 6.30
N LYS A 95 -8.67 12.23 7.07
CA LYS A 95 -8.97 13.29 8.05
C LYS A 95 -8.27 13.02 9.37
N SER A 96 -8.94 12.37 10.33
CA SER A 96 -8.34 12.01 11.61
C SER A 96 -7.90 10.54 11.61
N GLU A 97 -8.71 9.66 11.03
CA GLU A 97 -8.42 8.24 10.96
C GLU A 97 -8.56 7.76 9.51
N LEU A 98 -7.56 6.98 9.05
CA LEU A 98 -7.57 6.42 7.71
C LEU A 98 -8.64 5.33 7.58
N LEU A 99 -8.73 4.47 8.59
CA LEU A 99 -9.75 3.44 8.71
C LEU A 99 -10.49 3.64 10.03
N ASP A 100 -11.71 3.12 10.10
CA ASP A 100 -12.53 3.18 11.31
C ASP A 100 -12.27 2.04 12.29
N GLU A 101 -11.15 1.36 12.14
CA GLU A 101 -10.71 0.27 13.00
C GLU A 101 -9.18 0.32 13.15
N PRO A 102 -8.61 -0.33 14.18
CA PRO A 102 -7.15 -0.40 14.31
C PRO A 102 -6.51 -1.04 13.08
N TYR A 103 -5.41 -0.46 12.62
CA TYR A 103 -4.72 -0.97 11.44
C TYR A 103 -3.20 -0.81 11.58
N ASP A 104 -2.49 -1.62 10.79
CA ASP A 104 -1.06 -1.49 10.61
C ASP A 104 -0.81 -0.96 9.20
N LEU A 105 -0.02 0.10 9.10
CA LEU A 105 0.27 0.75 7.83
C LEU A 105 1.45 0.07 7.15
N VAL A 106 1.28 -0.24 5.87
CA VAL A 106 2.37 -0.67 4.99
C VAL A 106 2.36 0.26 3.79
N ALA A 107 3.47 0.92 3.52
CA ALA A 107 3.52 1.89 2.45
C ALA A 107 4.84 1.78 1.68
N ASN A 108 4.74 1.81 0.34
CA ASN A 108 5.87 1.86 -0.56
C ASN A 108 5.75 3.15 -1.35
N LEU A 109 6.50 4.18 -0.95
CA LEU A 109 6.23 5.55 -1.34
C LEU A 109 7.43 6.22 -1.99
N PRO A 110 7.18 7.13 -2.96
CA PRO A 110 8.20 8.06 -3.40
C PRO A 110 8.65 8.94 -2.24
N TYR A 111 9.91 9.34 -2.28
CA TYR A 111 10.52 10.16 -1.24
C TYR A 111 9.71 11.43 -0.92
N TYR A 112 9.25 12.12 -1.98
CA TYR A 112 8.59 13.43 -1.84
C TYR A 112 7.23 13.38 -1.15
N ILE A 113 6.62 12.19 -1.02
CA ILE A 113 5.31 12.06 -0.38
C ILE A 113 5.40 11.32 0.97
N ALA A 114 6.50 10.62 1.21
CA ALA A 114 6.65 9.76 2.38
C ALA A 114 6.50 10.53 3.69
N THR A 115 7.09 11.72 3.79
CA THR A 115 7.02 12.53 5.00
C THR A 115 5.57 12.86 5.39
N ASN A 116 4.77 13.28 4.42
CA ASN A 116 3.37 13.62 4.68
C ASN A 116 2.58 12.42 5.18
N ILE A 117 2.81 11.25 4.59
CA ILE A 117 2.12 10.03 4.99
C ILE A 117 2.55 9.61 6.41
N ILE A 118 3.84 9.67 6.72
CA ILE A 118 4.36 9.31 8.04
C ILE A 118 3.76 10.23 9.11
N LEU A 119 3.72 11.55 8.85
CA LEU A 119 3.17 12.51 9.80
C LEU A 119 1.67 12.27 10.04
N LYS A 120 0.92 11.95 8.98
CA LYS A 120 -0.49 11.59 9.10
C LYS A 120 -0.67 10.33 9.95
N ALA A 121 0.15 9.32 9.71
CA ALA A 121 0.06 8.06 10.43
C ALA A 121 0.39 8.23 11.92
N LEU A 122 1.41 9.04 12.23
CA LEU A 122 1.78 9.31 13.62
C LEU A 122 0.67 10.04 14.39
N ALA A 123 -0.11 10.85 13.70
CA ALA A 123 -1.22 11.59 14.31
C ALA A 123 -2.52 10.79 14.35
N ASP A 124 -2.59 9.65 13.69
CA ASP A 124 -3.80 8.84 13.58
C ASP A 124 -3.87 7.84 14.75
N PRO A 125 -4.87 7.96 15.63
CA PRO A 125 -4.97 7.06 16.79
C PRO A 125 -5.29 5.61 16.40
N ALA A 126 -5.83 5.36 15.21
CA ALA A 126 -6.12 4.02 14.73
C ALA A 126 -4.90 3.31 14.14
N CYS A 127 -3.87 4.06 13.75
CA CYS A 127 -2.63 3.49 13.23
C CYS A 127 -1.77 2.96 14.39
N LYS A 128 -1.64 1.65 14.48
CA LYS A 128 -0.94 1.02 15.60
C LYS A 128 0.53 0.74 15.30
N ASN A 129 0.84 0.42 14.07
CA ASN A 129 2.21 0.17 13.61
C ASN A 129 2.35 0.69 12.19
N MET A 130 3.58 0.98 11.77
CA MET A 130 3.83 1.36 10.39
C MET A 130 5.15 0.76 9.89
N LEU A 131 5.12 0.32 8.64
CA LEU A 131 6.29 -0.11 7.89
C LEU A 131 6.30 0.67 6.60
N VAL A 132 7.26 1.57 6.45
CA VAL A 132 7.33 2.47 5.29
C VAL A 132 8.62 2.20 4.53
N MET A 133 8.47 1.89 3.25
CA MET A 133 9.58 1.75 2.32
C MET A 133 9.62 2.99 1.44
N ILE A 134 10.80 3.58 1.30
CA ILE A 134 10.95 4.82 0.55
C ILE A 134 11.71 4.50 -0.73
N GLN A 135 11.09 4.80 -1.86
CA GLN A 135 11.69 4.60 -3.17
C GLN A 135 12.69 5.72 -3.45
N ARG A 136 13.87 5.34 -3.88
CA ARG A 136 14.83 6.29 -4.42
C ARG A 136 14.43 6.70 -5.83
N GLU A 137 14.60 7.97 -6.10
CA GLU A 137 14.39 8.52 -7.43
C GLU A 137 15.67 8.62 -8.22
#